data_8ebaa7086d6051f16ccf6a039079b4bf
#
_entry.id   8ebaa7086d6051f16ccf6a039079b4bf
#
_cell.length_a   1.000
_cell.length_b   1.000
_cell.length_c   1.000
_cell.angle_alpha   90.00
_cell.angle_beta   90.00
_cell.angle_gamma   90.00
#
_symmetry.space_group_name_H-M   'P 1'
#
loop_
_entity.id
_entity.type
_entity.pdbx_description
1 polymer ?
#
loop_
_entity_poly.entity_id
_entity_poly.type
_entity_poly.pdbx_seq_one_letter_code
_entity_poly.pdbx_strand_id
1 'polypeptide(L)'
;MDKNILFLCAGNGEVWDFAKNIGVGLVSSAINLTKILARNSSFEKVIFVGTCGLYKKGEIFDIIKSKAAVNIEISELLGLSYSPLNCDVPHETKINSSNFITTDKSVASKFYERGLLAENMEFFSVYKVAKSFGIPVFGVFCATNFCDENAHNDFIKNHKKAMDILENYINENYIRF
;
A
#
# COMPACT_ATOMS: atom_id res chain seq x y z
N MET A 1 5.88 23.16 -15.13
CA MET A 1 6.46 21.90 -15.65
C MET A 1 5.65 20.76 -15.06
N ASP A 2 4.89 20.08 -15.88
CA ASP A 2 4.13 18.91 -15.43
C ASP A 2 5.13 17.85 -14.99
N LYS A 3 5.16 17.57 -13.69
CA LYS A 3 6.02 16.52 -13.13
C LYS A 3 5.55 15.21 -13.72
N ASN A 4 6.44 14.47 -14.37
CA ASN A 4 6.12 13.17 -14.94
C ASN A 4 5.89 12.14 -13.80
N ILE A 5 4.67 12.12 -13.26
CA ILE A 5 4.25 11.27 -12.15
C ILE A 5 3.70 9.96 -12.70
N LEU A 6 4.22 8.84 -12.22
CA LEU A 6 3.67 7.52 -12.47
C LEU A 6 2.71 7.13 -11.33
N PHE A 7 1.43 7.11 -11.64
CA PHE A 7 0.42 6.53 -10.75
C PHE A 7 0.29 5.05 -10.98
N LEU A 8 0.20 4.29 -9.89
CA LEU A 8 0.10 2.82 -9.89
C LEU A 8 -1.06 2.38 -9.01
N CYS A 9 -1.68 1.25 -9.39
CA CYS A 9 -2.68 0.57 -8.59
C CYS A 9 -2.53 -0.96 -8.75
N ALA A 10 -3.15 -1.72 -7.86
CA ALA A 10 -3.08 -3.18 -7.89
C ALA A 10 -3.79 -3.79 -9.11
N GLY A 11 -4.89 -3.20 -9.56
CA GLY A 11 -5.82 -3.85 -10.48
C GLY A 11 -6.82 -4.72 -9.70
N ASN A 12 -7.49 -5.64 -10.37
CA ASN A 12 -8.47 -6.55 -9.75
C ASN A 12 -9.56 -5.82 -8.93
N GLY A 13 -10.19 -4.81 -9.56
CA GLY A 13 -11.20 -3.95 -8.93
C GLY A 13 -10.67 -2.59 -8.50
N GLU A 14 -9.38 -2.42 -8.25
CA GLU A 14 -8.72 -1.13 -8.06
C GLU A 14 -8.17 -0.63 -9.40
N VAL A 15 -9.02 0.03 -10.18
CA VAL A 15 -8.69 0.50 -11.53
C VAL A 15 -9.14 1.94 -11.72
N TRP A 16 -8.23 2.81 -12.17
CA TRP A 16 -8.49 4.20 -12.54
C TRP A 16 -7.77 4.53 -13.84
N ASP A 17 -8.35 5.40 -14.65
CA ASP A 17 -7.77 5.83 -15.93
C ASP A 17 -6.40 6.51 -15.78
N PHE A 18 -6.16 7.18 -14.67
CA PHE A 18 -4.89 7.84 -14.38
C PHE A 18 -3.79 6.89 -13.87
N ALA A 19 -4.11 5.66 -13.45
CA ALA A 19 -3.17 4.73 -12.82
C ALA A 19 -2.89 3.49 -13.66
N LYS A 20 -1.64 3.03 -13.65
CA LYS A 20 -1.25 1.76 -14.30
C LYS A 20 -1.40 0.59 -13.34
N ASN A 21 -2.05 -0.47 -13.79
CA ASN A 21 -2.18 -1.72 -13.06
C ASN A 21 -0.85 -2.46 -13.01
N ILE A 22 -0.44 -2.89 -11.83
CA ILE A 22 0.81 -3.64 -11.61
C ILE A 22 0.60 -5.05 -11.07
N GLY A 23 -0.64 -5.46 -10.84
CA GLY A 23 -1.01 -6.79 -10.31
C GLY A 23 -1.05 -6.81 -8.79
N VAL A 24 -1.80 -7.79 -8.27
CA VAL A 24 -2.00 -8.00 -6.84
C VAL A 24 -0.82 -8.76 -6.23
N GLY A 25 -0.41 -8.35 -5.02
CA GLY A 25 0.60 -8.99 -4.20
C GLY A 25 2.03 -8.59 -4.52
N LEU A 26 2.95 -8.99 -3.65
CA LEU A 26 4.34 -8.54 -3.65
C LEU A 26 5.09 -8.88 -4.92
N VAL A 27 4.95 -10.10 -5.43
CA VAL A 27 5.73 -10.57 -6.58
C VAL A 27 5.26 -9.94 -7.88
N SER A 28 3.95 -9.94 -8.13
CA SER A 28 3.37 -9.40 -9.37
C SER A 28 3.66 -7.91 -9.50
N SER A 29 3.45 -7.16 -8.42
CA SER A 29 3.69 -5.71 -8.40
C SER A 29 5.18 -5.37 -8.61
N ALA A 30 6.11 -6.13 -8.00
CA ALA A 30 7.54 -5.95 -8.22
C ALA A 30 7.95 -6.20 -9.68
N ILE A 31 7.52 -7.32 -10.26
CA ILE A 31 7.85 -7.69 -11.65
C ILE A 31 7.33 -6.64 -12.64
N ASN A 32 6.05 -6.24 -12.50
CA ASN A 32 5.43 -5.35 -13.46
C ASN A 32 5.95 -3.92 -13.33
N LEU A 33 6.16 -3.42 -12.13
CA LEU A 33 6.77 -2.10 -11.94
C LEU A 33 8.21 -2.07 -12.49
N THR A 34 9.00 -3.12 -12.25
CA THR A 34 10.36 -3.22 -12.81
C THR A 34 10.34 -3.14 -14.34
N LYS A 35 9.40 -3.84 -15.00
CA LYS A 35 9.25 -3.77 -16.47
C LYS A 35 8.87 -2.36 -16.94
N ILE A 36 8.01 -1.65 -16.21
CA ILE A 36 7.61 -0.29 -16.54
C ILE A 36 8.82 0.66 -16.46
N LEU A 37 9.52 0.66 -15.32
CA LEU A 37 10.63 1.57 -15.07
C LEU A 37 11.86 1.27 -15.93
N ALA A 38 12.13 0.01 -16.24
CA ALA A 38 13.21 -0.37 -17.17
C ALA A 38 12.98 0.11 -18.61
N ARG A 39 11.72 0.26 -19.03
CA ARG A 39 11.36 0.75 -20.37
C ARG A 39 11.28 2.27 -20.47
N ASN A 40 11.02 2.94 -19.37
CA ASN A 40 10.88 4.39 -19.33
C ASN A 40 11.42 4.92 -17.97
N SER A 41 12.56 5.57 -18.05
CA SER A 41 13.25 6.19 -16.90
C SER A 41 12.91 7.67 -16.68
N SER A 42 11.95 8.23 -17.42
CA SER A 42 11.62 9.66 -17.35
C SER A 42 10.72 10.04 -16.16
N PHE A 43 10.24 9.08 -15.40
CA PHE A 43 9.39 9.36 -14.24
C PHE A 43 10.18 10.01 -13.11
N GLU A 44 9.67 11.15 -12.63
CA GLU A 44 10.26 11.91 -11.52
C GLU A 44 9.72 11.45 -10.15
N LYS A 45 8.57 10.78 -10.15
CA LYS A 45 7.89 10.31 -8.94
C LYS A 45 6.97 9.14 -9.22
N VAL A 46 6.86 8.24 -8.25
CA VAL A 46 5.88 7.14 -8.23
C VAL A 46 4.87 7.39 -7.10
N ILE A 47 3.59 7.27 -7.40
CA ILE A 47 2.50 7.29 -6.41
C ILE A 47 1.70 6.00 -6.55
N PHE A 48 1.69 5.19 -5.49
CA PHE A 48 0.79 4.04 -5.41
C PHE A 48 -0.53 4.47 -4.81
N VAL A 49 -1.63 4.05 -5.42
CA VAL A 49 -3.01 4.33 -4.97
C VAL A 49 -3.72 3.01 -4.76
N GLY A 50 -4.33 2.81 -3.61
CA GLY A 50 -5.04 1.57 -3.29
C GLY A 50 -5.80 1.62 -1.99
N THR A 51 -6.48 0.55 -1.66
CA THR A 51 -7.16 0.41 -0.37
C THR A 51 -6.23 -0.21 0.69
N CYS A 52 -6.62 -0.11 1.95
CA CYS A 52 -5.88 -0.73 3.06
C CYS A 52 -6.81 -1.18 4.19
N GLY A 53 -6.34 -2.15 4.98
CA GLY A 53 -6.95 -2.57 6.23
C GLY A 53 -6.26 -1.89 7.43
N LEU A 54 -7.04 -1.34 8.37
CA LEU A 54 -6.55 -0.70 9.59
C LEU A 54 -6.23 -1.75 10.66
N TYR A 55 -5.08 -1.62 11.32
CA TYR A 55 -4.74 -2.53 12.42
C TYR A 55 -5.50 -2.23 13.72
N LYS A 56 -5.65 -0.95 14.11
CA LYS A 56 -6.27 -0.62 15.40
C LYS A 56 -6.90 0.77 15.46
N LYS A 57 -6.24 1.78 14.93
CA LYS A 57 -6.67 3.19 14.98
C LYS A 57 -6.98 3.73 13.59
N GLY A 58 -7.89 4.67 13.52
CA GLY A 58 -8.40 5.32 12.33
C GLY A 58 -9.88 5.05 12.16
N GLU A 59 -10.41 5.57 11.09
CA GLU A 59 -11.81 5.39 10.69
C GLU A 59 -11.89 4.81 9.28
N ILE A 60 -12.96 4.08 8.99
CA ILE A 60 -13.23 3.61 7.65
C ILE A 60 -13.39 4.83 6.74
N PHE A 61 -12.74 4.79 5.58
CA PHE A 61 -12.59 5.87 4.60
C PHE A 61 -11.55 6.94 4.94
N ASP A 62 -10.77 6.80 6.01
CA ASP A 62 -9.61 7.66 6.24
C ASP A 62 -8.62 7.55 5.07
N ILE A 63 -8.07 8.69 4.65
CA ILE A 63 -6.95 8.75 3.72
C ILE A 63 -5.63 8.66 4.48
N ILE A 64 -4.87 7.62 4.18
CA ILE A 64 -3.57 7.34 4.78
C ILE A 64 -2.47 7.57 3.75
N LYS A 65 -1.45 8.35 4.10
CA LYS A 65 -0.23 8.49 3.30
C LYS A 65 0.94 7.83 4.00
N SER A 66 1.74 7.09 3.24
CA SER A 66 2.97 6.48 3.75
C SER A 66 4.13 6.70 2.77
N LYS A 67 5.28 7.16 3.27
CA LYS A 67 6.48 7.40 2.45
C LYS A 67 7.33 6.15 2.30
N ALA A 68 7.07 5.11 3.08
CA ALA A 68 7.75 3.84 3.06
C ALA A 68 6.80 2.71 3.43
N ALA A 69 7.20 1.48 3.20
CA ALA A 69 6.52 0.28 3.66
C ALA A 69 7.54 -0.74 4.17
N VAL A 70 7.07 -1.64 5.02
CA VAL A 70 7.80 -2.82 5.47
C VAL A 70 7.06 -4.08 5.04
N ASN A 71 7.77 -5.21 5.07
CA ASN A 71 7.17 -6.54 4.96
C ASN A 71 7.55 -7.32 6.21
N ILE A 72 6.69 -7.29 7.21
CA ILE A 72 6.78 -8.10 8.43
C ILE A 72 5.75 -9.21 8.31
N GLU A 73 6.22 -10.44 8.35
CA GLU A 73 5.37 -11.63 8.31
C GLU A 73 4.79 -11.93 9.70
N ILE A 74 3.60 -12.51 9.75
CA ILE A 74 2.94 -12.88 11.03
C ILE A 74 3.82 -13.84 11.85
N SER A 75 4.54 -14.75 11.20
CA SER A 75 5.44 -15.68 11.87
C SER A 75 6.60 -14.96 12.58
N GLU A 76 7.16 -13.91 11.98
CA GLU A 76 8.18 -13.05 12.62
C GLU A 76 7.57 -12.26 13.77
N LEU A 77 6.42 -11.62 13.52
CA LEU A 77 5.70 -10.83 14.52
C LEU A 77 5.37 -11.62 15.80
N LEU A 78 5.07 -12.91 15.65
CA LEU A 78 4.75 -13.83 16.75
C LEU A 78 5.99 -14.53 17.35
N GLY A 79 7.19 -14.21 16.86
CA GLY A 79 8.43 -14.85 17.33
C GLY A 79 8.58 -16.33 16.92
N LEU A 80 7.88 -16.76 15.87
CA LEU A 80 7.91 -18.12 15.34
C LEU A 80 8.97 -18.31 14.22
N SER A 81 9.55 -17.21 13.75
CA SER A 81 10.59 -17.19 12.73
C SER A 81 11.54 -16.02 12.96
N TYR A 82 12.67 -16.03 12.27
CA TYR A 82 13.57 -14.88 12.20
C TYR A 82 13.92 -14.55 10.76
N SER A 83 14.30 -13.31 10.52
CA SER A 83 14.80 -12.87 9.21
C SER A 83 16.22 -12.31 9.34
N PRO A 84 17.13 -12.60 8.41
CA PRO A 84 18.41 -11.91 8.32
C PRO A 84 18.27 -10.47 7.80
N LEU A 85 17.08 -10.10 7.34
CA LEU A 85 16.78 -8.75 6.88
C LEU A 85 16.46 -7.86 8.09
N ASN A 86 16.79 -6.57 7.97
CA ASN A 86 16.36 -5.60 8.97
C ASN A 86 14.85 -5.39 8.86
N CYS A 87 14.13 -5.72 9.93
CA CYS A 87 12.68 -5.56 10.07
C CYS A 87 12.30 -4.33 10.92
N ASP A 88 13.23 -3.39 11.16
CA ASP A 88 12.91 -2.14 11.83
C ASP A 88 11.89 -1.33 11.04
N VAL A 89 10.95 -0.72 11.76
CA VAL A 89 9.92 0.12 11.18
C VAL A 89 10.39 1.59 11.24
N PRO A 90 10.78 2.20 10.11
CA PRO A 90 11.14 3.61 10.08
C PRO A 90 9.95 4.48 10.51
N HIS A 91 10.21 5.59 11.21
CA HIS A 91 9.17 6.48 11.76
C HIS A 91 8.11 6.96 10.74
N GLU A 92 8.50 7.12 9.47
CA GLU A 92 7.58 7.55 8.40
C GLU A 92 6.78 6.40 7.76
N THR A 93 7.01 5.16 8.21
CA THR A 93 6.35 3.96 7.68
C THR A 93 5.05 3.73 8.44
N LYS A 94 3.95 3.68 7.71
CA LYS A 94 2.62 3.38 8.26
C LYS A 94 2.03 2.07 7.75
N ILE A 95 2.61 1.54 6.68
CA ILE A 95 2.06 0.40 5.93
C ILE A 95 2.99 -0.81 6.07
N ASN A 96 2.41 -1.92 6.49
CA ASN A 96 2.94 -3.25 6.25
C ASN A 96 2.41 -3.79 4.92
N SER A 97 3.18 -4.57 4.19
CA SER A 97 2.67 -5.28 3.01
C SER A 97 3.01 -6.76 3.10
N SER A 98 2.00 -7.59 2.85
CA SER A 98 2.08 -9.04 2.87
C SER A 98 1.18 -9.61 1.79
N ASN A 99 1.43 -10.84 1.33
CA ASN A 99 0.52 -11.54 0.41
C ASN A 99 -0.74 -12.07 1.08
N PHE A 100 -0.87 -11.92 2.39
CA PHE A 100 -2.00 -12.40 3.18
C PHE A 100 -2.61 -11.25 3.97
N ILE A 101 -3.94 -11.28 4.09
CA ILE A 101 -4.72 -10.31 4.85
C ILE A 101 -4.83 -10.78 6.30
N THR A 102 -4.56 -9.88 7.24
CA THR A 102 -4.70 -10.15 8.67
C THR A 102 -6.19 -10.14 9.05
N THR A 103 -6.67 -11.22 9.65
CA THR A 103 -8.07 -11.40 10.07
C THR A 103 -8.22 -11.62 11.58
N ASP A 104 -7.13 -11.51 12.33
CA ASP A 104 -7.11 -11.68 13.79
C ASP A 104 -6.77 -10.35 14.47
N LYS A 105 -7.68 -9.85 15.28
CA LYS A 105 -7.55 -8.57 16.00
C LYS A 105 -6.38 -8.53 16.97
N SER A 106 -5.98 -9.68 17.54
CA SER A 106 -4.84 -9.75 18.46
C SER A 106 -3.52 -9.63 17.70
N VAL A 107 -3.43 -10.23 16.51
CA VAL A 107 -2.30 -10.09 15.59
C VAL A 107 -2.23 -8.66 15.05
N ALA A 108 -3.35 -8.09 14.63
CA ALA A 108 -3.44 -6.69 14.18
C ALA A 108 -2.94 -5.71 15.26
N SER A 109 -3.31 -5.95 16.53
CA SER A 109 -2.81 -5.13 17.65
C SER A 109 -1.29 -5.17 17.79
N LYS A 110 -0.64 -6.32 17.54
CA LYS A 110 0.83 -6.43 17.58
C LYS A 110 1.51 -5.65 16.43
N PHE A 111 0.94 -5.66 15.23
CA PHE A 111 1.43 -4.78 14.15
C PHE A 111 1.31 -3.30 14.54
N TYR A 112 0.20 -2.92 15.15
CA TYR A 112 0.02 -1.55 15.64
C TYR A 112 1.05 -1.17 16.71
N GLU A 113 1.39 -2.07 17.64
CA GLU A 113 2.42 -1.88 18.67
C GLU A 113 3.83 -1.72 18.08
N ARG A 114 4.09 -2.28 16.89
CA ARG A 114 5.31 -2.05 16.10
C ARG A 114 5.33 -0.67 15.39
N GLY A 115 4.29 0.16 15.56
CA GLY A 115 4.17 1.48 14.94
C GLY A 115 3.50 1.51 13.57
N LEU A 116 2.94 0.38 13.12
CA LEU A 116 2.24 0.27 11.85
C LEU A 116 0.76 0.63 12.01
N LEU A 117 0.21 1.36 11.06
CA LEU A 117 -1.19 1.81 11.10
C LEU A 117 -2.11 0.89 10.31
N ALA A 118 -1.65 0.42 9.16
CA ALA A 118 -2.47 -0.33 8.22
C ALA A 118 -1.65 -1.33 7.40
N GLU A 119 -2.35 -2.18 6.67
CA GLU A 119 -1.75 -3.12 5.72
C GLU A 119 -2.34 -2.97 4.31
N ASN A 120 -1.53 -3.38 3.35
CA ASN A 120 -1.88 -3.51 1.94
C ASN A 120 -1.02 -4.64 1.34
N MET A 121 -1.29 -5.10 0.13
CA MET A 121 -0.60 -6.26 -0.42
C MET A 121 0.57 -5.93 -1.37
N GLU A 122 0.79 -4.67 -1.77
CA GLU A 122 1.68 -4.29 -2.88
C GLU A 122 2.77 -3.29 -2.51
N PHE A 123 2.49 -2.37 -1.61
CA PHE A 123 3.26 -1.13 -1.51
C PHE A 123 4.71 -1.33 -1.09
N PHE A 124 5.04 -2.38 -0.33
CA PHE A 124 6.43 -2.71 -0.03
C PHE A 124 7.23 -2.99 -1.31
N SER A 125 6.67 -3.75 -2.25
CA SER A 125 7.29 -4.03 -3.54
C SER A 125 7.46 -2.76 -4.36
N VAL A 126 6.42 -1.93 -4.43
CA VAL A 126 6.47 -0.63 -5.13
C VAL A 126 7.56 0.25 -4.54
N TYR A 127 7.61 0.35 -3.20
CA TYR A 127 8.62 1.11 -2.48
C TYR A 127 10.04 0.62 -2.78
N LYS A 128 10.28 -0.69 -2.68
CA LYS A 128 11.61 -1.28 -2.92
C LYS A 128 12.07 -1.12 -4.37
N VAL A 129 11.18 -1.36 -5.33
CA VAL A 129 11.50 -1.21 -6.75
C VAL A 129 11.78 0.26 -7.10
N ALA A 130 10.89 1.19 -6.74
CA ALA A 130 11.10 2.61 -7.04
C ALA A 130 12.41 3.13 -6.42
N LYS A 131 12.72 2.74 -5.18
CA LYS A 131 13.99 3.09 -4.52
C LYS A 131 15.21 2.52 -5.25
N SER A 132 15.13 1.31 -5.82
CA SER A 132 16.25 0.73 -6.60
C SER A 132 16.52 1.47 -7.90
N PHE A 133 15.52 2.16 -8.44
CA PHE A 133 15.65 3.06 -9.60
C PHE A 133 15.95 4.52 -9.20
N GLY A 134 16.11 4.82 -7.92
CA GLY A 134 16.37 6.19 -7.43
C GLY A 134 15.18 7.12 -7.54
N ILE A 135 13.95 6.61 -7.72
CA ILE A 135 12.74 7.41 -7.94
C ILE A 135 12.03 7.63 -6.61
N PRO A 136 11.70 8.90 -6.24
CA PRO A 136 10.87 9.20 -5.08
C PRO A 136 9.51 8.51 -5.16
N VAL A 137 9.05 7.92 -4.04
CA VAL A 137 7.82 7.14 -3.98
C VAL A 137 7.06 7.38 -2.69
N PHE A 138 5.74 7.37 -2.77
CA PHE A 138 4.84 7.25 -1.62
C PHE A 138 3.54 6.56 -2.02
N GLY A 139 2.80 6.09 -1.01
CA GLY A 139 1.47 5.50 -1.19
C GLY A 139 0.38 6.40 -0.62
N VAL A 140 -0.79 6.35 -1.26
CA VAL A 140 -2.05 6.98 -0.84
C VAL A 140 -3.09 5.88 -0.75
N PHE A 141 -3.66 5.70 0.42
CA PHE A 141 -4.58 4.61 0.71
C PHE A 141 -5.89 5.14 1.29
N CYS A 142 -6.98 4.42 1.01
CA CYS A 142 -8.26 4.62 1.69
C CYS A 142 -8.59 3.38 2.51
N ALA A 143 -8.91 3.58 3.79
CA ALA A 143 -9.24 2.49 4.69
C ALA A 143 -10.62 1.88 4.35
N THR A 144 -10.67 0.57 4.12
CA THR A 144 -11.90 -0.16 3.79
C THR A 144 -12.41 -1.03 4.93
N ASN A 145 -11.52 -1.48 5.81
CA ASN A 145 -11.83 -2.45 6.86
C ASN A 145 -10.86 -2.32 8.02
N PHE A 146 -11.21 -2.90 9.15
CA PHE A 146 -10.25 -3.28 10.17
C PHE A 146 -9.71 -4.68 9.89
N CYS A 147 -8.50 -4.96 10.39
CA CYS A 147 -7.85 -6.28 10.28
C CYS A 147 -8.38 -7.20 11.39
N ASP A 148 -9.60 -7.67 11.23
CA ASP A 148 -10.31 -8.56 12.16
C ASP A 148 -11.11 -9.62 11.38
N GLU A 149 -11.93 -10.39 12.06
CA GLU A 149 -12.74 -11.46 11.49
C GLU A 149 -13.73 -11.00 10.41
N ASN A 150 -14.05 -9.70 10.34
CA ASN A 150 -14.96 -9.12 9.35
C ASN A 150 -14.22 -8.50 8.16
N ALA A 151 -12.89 -8.51 8.14
CA ALA A 151 -12.05 -7.78 7.18
C ALA A 151 -12.50 -7.94 5.73
N HIS A 152 -12.79 -9.15 5.28
CA HIS A 152 -13.21 -9.40 3.90
C HIS A 152 -14.61 -8.85 3.58
N ASN A 153 -15.56 -9.03 4.49
CA ASN A 153 -16.93 -8.53 4.31
C ASN A 153 -17.00 -7.01 4.28
N ASP A 154 -16.24 -6.37 5.18
CA ASP A 154 -16.15 -4.92 5.24
C ASP A 154 -15.42 -4.35 4.02
N PHE A 155 -14.35 -5.01 3.54
CA PHE A 155 -13.70 -4.66 2.28
C PHE A 155 -14.71 -4.65 1.13
N ILE A 156 -15.46 -5.74 0.91
CA ILE A 156 -16.45 -5.83 -0.17
C ILE A 156 -17.49 -4.71 -0.06
N LYS A 157 -18.01 -4.48 1.14
CA LYS A 157 -19.03 -3.46 1.41
C LYS A 157 -18.54 -2.04 1.12
N ASN A 158 -17.31 -1.74 1.47
CA ASN A 158 -16.77 -0.37 1.48
C ASN A 158 -15.93 -0.04 0.24
N HIS A 159 -15.50 -1.07 -0.53
CA HIS A 159 -14.54 -0.94 -1.61
C HIS A 159 -14.94 0.13 -2.65
N LYS A 160 -16.18 0.07 -3.17
CA LYS A 160 -16.62 1.04 -4.19
C LYS A 160 -16.53 2.48 -3.70
N LYS A 161 -17.00 2.75 -2.49
CA LYS A 161 -16.94 4.11 -1.91
C LYS A 161 -15.51 4.56 -1.66
N ALA A 162 -14.64 3.65 -1.23
CA ALA A 162 -13.21 3.96 -1.04
C ALA A 162 -12.54 4.31 -2.37
N MET A 163 -12.91 3.63 -3.47
CA MET A 163 -12.43 3.94 -4.81
C MET A 163 -12.82 5.35 -5.24
N ASP A 164 -14.09 5.75 -5.06
CA ASP A 164 -14.59 7.08 -5.39
C ASP A 164 -13.87 8.18 -4.56
N ILE A 165 -13.61 7.91 -3.27
CA ILE A 165 -12.88 8.81 -2.38
C ILE A 165 -11.43 8.98 -2.86
N LEU A 166 -10.74 7.89 -3.21
CA LEU A 166 -9.37 7.92 -3.72
C LEU A 166 -9.28 8.68 -5.03
N GLU A 167 -10.22 8.45 -5.97
CA GLU A 167 -10.26 9.16 -7.24
C GLU A 167 -10.39 10.67 -7.05
N ASN A 168 -11.34 11.10 -6.23
CA ASN A 168 -11.54 12.51 -5.91
C ASN A 168 -10.29 13.10 -5.25
N TYR A 169 -9.75 12.40 -4.25
CA TYR A 169 -8.57 12.85 -3.54
C TYR A 169 -7.34 13.02 -4.45
N ILE A 170 -7.08 12.06 -5.34
CA ILE A 170 -5.96 12.12 -6.29
C ILE A 170 -6.17 13.23 -7.31
N ASN A 171 -7.38 13.36 -7.86
CA ASN A 171 -7.70 14.42 -8.81
C ASN A 171 -7.49 15.81 -8.22
N GLU A 172 -7.96 16.05 -6.99
CA GLU A 172 -7.85 17.36 -6.33
C GLU A 172 -6.42 17.72 -5.92
N ASN A 173 -5.61 16.74 -5.53
CA ASN A 173 -4.31 17.01 -4.92
C ASN A 173 -3.11 16.83 -5.86
N TYR A 174 -3.28 16.10 -6.99
CA TYR A 174 -2.14 15.70 -7.82
C TYR A 174 -2.36 15.84 -9.32
N ILE A 175 -3.59 15.92 -9.83
CA ILE A 175 -3.87 15.94 -11.29
C ILE A 175 -4.43 17.28 -11.75
N ARG A 176 -5.34 17.89 -10.99
CA ARG A 176 -5.96 19.18 -11.35
C ARG A 176 -5.11 20.34 -10.82
N PHE A 177 -4.10 20.73 -11.60
CA PHE A 177 -3.39 22.00 -11.45
C PHE A 177 -3.11 22.62 -12.82
#